data_f5cb1c5d4c2300df833fcf9fe3ccec4a
#
_entry.id   f5cb1c5d4c2300df833fcf9fe3ccec4a
#
_cell.length_a   1.000
_cell.length_b   1.000
_cell.length_c   1.000
_cell.angle_alpha   90.00
_cell.angle_beta   90.00
_cell.angle_gamma   90.00
#
_symmetry.space_group_name_H-M   'P 1'
#
loop_
_entity.id
_entity.type
_entity.pdbx_description
1 polymer ?
#
loop_
_entity_poly.entity_id
_entity_poly.type
_entity_poly.pdbx_seq_one_letter_code
_entity_poly.pdbx_strand_id
1 'polypeptide(L)'
;MKIKKIYRFPIKSFTEEKRSDVNINDSGRIIGDRIAAFKLGDSQTNNYSWLPKKNYLSLMHLPFLAKVDISLNNHIDEISIKLPDKRKINLKIFDTKKLEEIISEFLAENNFHKKISFLNPNHPDISFHDTKDGGISLHSLSSENEINSNLRDIDG
;
A
#
# COMPACT_ATOMS: atom_id res chain seq x y z
N MET A 1 8.61 -26.24 6.76
CA MET A 1 8.54 -25.02 5.93
C MET A 1 9.27 -23.90 6.66
N LYS A 2 10.06 -23.08 5.98
CA LYS A 2 10.79 -21.94 6.58
C LYS A 2 10.45 -20.66 5.82
N ILE A 3 9.97 -19.64 6.53
CA ILE A 3 9.74 -18.30 5.95
C ILE A 3 11.10 -17.65 5.71
N LYS A 4 11.32 -17.15 4.51
CA LYS A 4 12.58 -16.50 4.09
C LYS A 4 12.47 -14.98 4.05
N LYS A 5 11.30 -14.46 3.66
CA LYS A 5 11.04 -13.03 3.53
C LYS A 5 9.64 -12.74 4.03
N ILE A 6 9.47 -11.61 4.67
CA ILE A 6 8.16 -11.07 5.09
C ILE A 6 8.05 -9.67 4.52
N TYR A 7 6.93 -9.39 3.87
CA TYR A 7 6.59 -8.09 3.34
C TYR A 7 5.25 -7.63 3.90
N ARG A 8 5.17 -6.35 4.22
CA ARG A 8 3.96 -5.66 4.63
C ARG A 8 3.74 -4.49 3.67
N PHE A 9 2.51 -4.23 3.29
CA PHE A 9 2.13 -3.12 2.42
C PHE A 9 1.30 -2.13 3.23
N PRO A 10 1.88 -1.08 3.81
CA PRO A 10 1.16 -0.16 4.70
C PRO A 10 -0.07 0.47 4.06
N ILE A 11 0.08 0.93 2.81
CA ILE A 11 -0.99 1.55 2.03
C ILE A 11 -1.27 0.70 0.79
N LYS A 12 -2.54 0.48 0.51
CA LYS A 12 -2.99 -0.23 -0.69
C LYS A 12 -2.37 0.37 -1.96
N SER A 13 -1.80 -0.50 -2.81
CA SER A 13 -1.22 -0.16 -4.12
C SER A 13 0.06 0.68 -4.09
N PHE A 14 0.76 0.71 -2.98
CA PHE A 14 2.10 1.27 -2.88
C PHE A 14 3.15 0.19 -2.61
N THR A 15 4.40 0.60 -2.39
CA THR A 15 5.53 -0.32 -2.20
C THR A 15 5.41 -1.13 -0.91
N GLU A 16 6.09 -2.25 -0.94
CA GLU A 16 6.23 -3.12 0.23
C GLU A 16 7.24 -2.55 1.24
N GLU A 17 7.03 -2.91 2.47
CA GLU A 17 7.95 -2.74 3.59
C GLU A 17 8.48 -4.11 4.01
N LYS A 18 9.79 -4.32 3.89
CA LYS A 18 10.43 -5.56 4.34
C LYS A 18 10.50 -5.61 5.86
N ARG A 19 10.08 -6.74 6.44
CA ARG A 19 10.04 -6.95 7.89
C ARG A 19 10.85 -8.19 8.29
N SER A 20 11.45 -8.16 9.49
CA SER A 20 12.03 -9.35 10.14
C SER A 20 10.94 -10.23 10.77
N ASP A 21 9.91 -9.57 11.27
CA ASP A 21 8.78 -10.17 11.97
C ASP A 21 7.51 -9.33 11.75
N VAL A 22 6.36 -9.92 12.01
CA VAL A 22 5.06 -9.25 12.00
C VAL A 22 4.17 -9.84 13.09
N ASN A 23 3.30 -9.01 13.64
CA ASN A 23 2.22 -9.45 14.51
C ASN A 23 0.96 -9.73 13.70
N ILE A 24 0.24 -10.77 14.07
CA ILE A 24 -1.04 -11.15 13.47
C ILE A 24 -2.11 -10.92 14.54
N ASN A 25 -3.19 -10.24 14.17
CA ASN A 25 -4.32 -10.03 15.07
C ASN A 25 -5.24 -11.26 15.11
N ASP A 26 -6.27 -11.21 15.98
CA ASP A 26 -7.23 -12.31 16.15
C ASP A 26 -8.04 -12.64 14.89
N SER A 27 -8.16 -11.68 13.97
CA SER A 27 -8.78 -11.87 12.65
C SER A 27 -7.85 -12.51 11.61
N GLY A 28 -6.62 -12.91 11.98
CA GLY A 28 -5.64 -13.53 11.09
C GLY A 28 -4.95 -12.54 10.12
N ARG A 29 -4.93 -11.24 10.44
CA ARG A 29 -4.35 -10.19 9.58
C ARG A 29 -3.03 -9.70 10.13
N ILE A 30 -2.10 -9.38 9.25
CA ILE A 30 -0.85 -8.72 9.63
C ILE A 30 -1.16 -7.30 10.09
N ILE A 31 -0.75 -6.96 11.31
CA ILE A 31 -0.92 -5.62 11.87
C ILE A 31 -0.11 -4.61 11.05
N GLY A 32 -0.77 -3.55 10.60
CA GLY A 32 -0.17 -2.52 9.75
C GLY A 32 -0.17 -2.83 8.25
N ASP A 33 -0.75 -3.97 7.82
CA ASP A 33 -0.87 -4.29 6.40
C ASP A 33 -2.15 -3.70 5.81
N ARG A 34 -2.00 -2.89 4.77
CA ARG A 34 -3.10 -2.21 4.03
C ARG A 34 -4.11 -1.51 4.94
N ILE A 35 -3.60 -0.87 6.00
CA ILE A 35 -4.43 -0.14 6.97
C ILE A 35 -5.03 1.14 6.40
N ALA A 36 -4.50 1.60 5.26
CA ALA A 36 -4.96 2.79 4.57
C ALA A 36 -5.00 2.60 3.05
N ALA A 37 -5.75 3.48 2.38
CA ALA A 37 -5.84 3.51 0.93
C ALA A 37 -6.17 4.91 0.43
N PHE A 38 -5.78 5.23 -0.81
CA PHE A 38 -6.25 6.41 -1.52
C PHE A 38 -7.42 6.03 -2.43
N LYS A 39 -8.61 6.49 -2.08
CA LYS A 39 -9.83 6.32 -2.86
C LYS A 39 -9.89 7.39 -3.96
N LEU A 40 -10.41 7.02 -5.12
CA LEU A 40 -10.70 7.96 -6.20
C LEU A 40 -11.99 8.73 -5.89
N GLY A 41 -11.95 10.06 -6.03
CA GLY A 41 -13.06 10.96 -5.73
C GLY A 41 -13.20 11.31 -4.25
N ASP A 42 -14.33 11.91 -3.90
CA ASP A 42 -14.63 12.31 -2.54
C ASP A 42 -14.99 11.14 -1.64
N SER A 43 -14.48 11.18 -0.42
CA SER A 43 -14.95 10.30 0.66
C SER A 43 -16.05 11.03 1.44
N GLN A 44 -17.30 10.85 1.03
CA GLN A 44 -18.43 11.43 1.74
C GLN A 44 -18.94 10.57 2.90
N THR A 45 -18.40 9.38 3.10
CA THR A 45 -18.90 8.44 4.12
C THR A 45 -17.75 7.78 4.87
N ASN A 46 -17.88 7.72 6.19
CA ASN A 46 -17.04 6.87 7.07
C ASN A 46 -17.41 5.38 6.91
N ASN A 47 -17.95 4.99 5.78
CA ASN A 47 -18.24 3.60 5.47
C ASN A 47 -17.02 2.97 4.82
N TYR A 48 -16.30 2.18 5.59
CA TYR A 48 -15.11 1.42 5.16
C TYR A 48 -15.47 0.02 4.64
N SER A 49 -16.69 -0.17 4.12
CA SER A 49 -17.05 -1.43 3.47
C SER A 49 -16.10 -1.74 2.32
N TRP A 50 -15.86 -3.02 2.07
CA TRP A 50 -15.01 -3.45 0.97
C TRP A 50 -15.54 -2.91 -0.37
N LEU A 51 -14.64 -2.33 -1.15
CA LEU A 51 -14.92 -1.82 -2.50
C LEU A 51 -13.96 -2.46 -3.52
N PRO A 52 -14.42 -2.66 -4.75
CA PRO A 52 -13.58 -3.13 -5.84
C PRO A 52 -12.36 -2.26 -6.07
N LYS A 53 -11.26 -2.87 -6.54
CA LYS A 53 -9.96 -2.23 -6.80
C LYS A 53 -10.04 -0.94 -7.64
N LYS A 54 -10.97 -0.86 -8.59
CA LYS A 54 -11.21 0.32 -9.45
C LYS A 54 -11.58 1.60 -8.69
N ASN A 55 -11.97 1.51 -7.42
CA ASN A 55 -12.33 2.67 -6.59
C ASN A 55 -11.11 3.30 -5.91
N TYR A 56 -9.94 2.71 -6.03
CA TYR A 56 -8.71 3.16 -5.38
C TYR A 56 -7.62 3.45 -6.41
N LEU A 57 -6.59 4.18 -6.01
CA LEU A 57 -5.32 4.19 -6.73
C LEU A 57 -4.85 2.74 -6.87
N SER A 58 -4.35 2.37 -8.04
CA SER A 58 -3.97 0.99 -8.33
C SER A 58 -2.72 0.95 -9.21
N LEU A 59 -1.74 0.14 -8.81
CA LEU A 59 -0.51 -0.13 -9.59
C LEU A 59 -0.81 -0.61 -11.01
N MET A 60 -1.92 -1.34 -11.21
CA MET A 60 -2.32 -1.83 -12.53
C MET A 60 -2.65 -0.68 -13.51
N HIS A 61 -3.18 0.45 -13.01
CA HIS A 61 -3.52 1.60 -13.84
C HIS A 61 -2.47 2.72 -13.75
N LEU A 62 -1.70 2.76 -12.67
CA LEU A 62 -0.72 3.80 -12.34
C LEU A 62 0.59 3.14 -11.89
N PRO A 63 1.35 2.51 -12.80
CA PRO A 63 2.55 1.74 -12.44
C PRO A 63 3.64 2.62 -11.80
N PHE A 64 3.64 3.91 -12.02
CA PHE A 64 4.58 4.84 -11.39
C PHE A 64 4.42 4.96 -9.86
N LEU A 65 3.30 4.50 -9.27
CA LEU A 65 3.15 4.40 -7.81
C LEU A 65 4.19 3.48 -7.17
N ALA A 66 4.74 2.51 -7.93
CA ALA A 66 5.82 1.65 -7.48
C ALA A 66 7.14 2.40 -7.20
N LYS A 67 7.23 3.68 -7.58
CA LYS A 67 8.41 4.53 -7.30
C LYS A 67 8.30 5.29 -5.97
N VAL A 68 7.19 5.17 -5.27
CA VAL A 68 6.96 5.84 -3.98
C VAL A 68 7.18 4.83 -2.86
N ASP A 69 8.28 4.97 -2.11
CA ASP A 69 8.54 4.11 -0.96
C ASP A 69 7.71 4.59 0.24
N ILE A 70 7.01 3.66 0.87
CA ILE A 70 6.20 3.95 2.05
C ILE A 70 6.56 2.98 3.17
N SER A 71 6.78 3.52 4.37
CA SER A 71 6.99 2.72 5.57
C SER A 71 6.27 3.30 6.78
N LEU A 72 5.95 2.45 7.74
CA LEU A 72 5.37 2.83 9.02
C LEU A 72 6.38 2.63 10.16
N ASN A 73 6.32 3.49 11.17
CA ASN A 73 7.01 3.22 12.42
C ASN A 73 6.40 2.01 13.16
N ASN A 74 7.03 1.58 14.25
CA ASN A 74 6.58 0.41 15.02
C ASN A 74 5.23 0.62 15.72
N HIS A 75 4.86 1.86 16.02
CA HIS A 75 3.58 2.23 16.65
C HIS A 75 2.44 2.43 15.65
N ILE A 76 2.75 2.39 14.34
CA ILE A 76 1.76 2.53 13.24
C ILE A 76 1.04 3.89 13.28
N ASP A 77 1.66 4.89 13.88
CA ASP A 77 1.13 6.25 13.98
C ASP A 77 1.87 7.26 13.10
N GLU A 78 3.07 6.90 12.62
CA GLU A 78 3.87 7.71 11.71
C GLU A 78 4.14 6.99 10.40
N ILE A 79 3.98 7.72 9.31
CA ILE A 79 4.26 7.28 7.95
C ILE A 79 5.46 8.05 7.40
N SER A 80 6.39 7.34 6.80
CA SER A 80 7.50 7.90 6.03
C SER A 80 7.24 7.66 4.55
N ILE A 81 7.22 8.72 3.76
CA ILE A 81 7.03 8.69 2.31
C ILE A 81 8.34 9.18 1.68
N LYS A 82 8.89 8.39 0.77
CA LYS A 82 10.04 8.80 -0.04
C LYS A 82 9.62 8.82 -1.51
N LEU A 83 9.67 10.00 -2.10
CA LEU A 83 9.34 10.24 -3.48
C LEU A 83 10.54 9.97 -4.42
N PRO A 84 10.31 9.78 -5.74
CA PRO A 84 11.37 9.53 -6.71
C PRO A 84 12.43 10.63 -6.79
N ASP A 85 12.07 11.89 -6.52
CA ASP A 85 12.97 13.04 -6.45
C ASP A 85 13.84 13.08 -5.18
N LYS A 86 13.79 12.00 -4.38
CA LYS A 86 14.49 11.80 -3.11
C LYS A 86 13.95 12.63 -1.92
N ARG A 87 12.89 13.42 -2.09
CA ARG A 87 12.19 14.03 -0.94
C ARG A 87 11.73 12.94 0.01
N LYS A 88 12.06 13.08 1.30
CA LYS A 88 11.58 12.21 2.37
C LYS A 88 10.72 13.03 3.31
N ILE A 89 9.51 12.58 3.53
CA ILE A 89 8.49 13.28 4.30
C ILE A 89 8.00 12.33 5.39
N ASN A 90 8.03 12.77 6.64
CA ASN A 90 7.50 12.03 7.78
C ASN A 90 6.28 12.77 8.32
N LEU A 91 5.19 12.06 8.50
CA LEU A 91 3.92 12.61 8.94
C LEU A 91 3.24 11.66 9.93
N LYS A 92 2.31 12.18 10.71
CA LYS A 92 1.34 11.32 11.37
C LYS A 92 0.38 10.74 10.33
N ILE A 93 0.05 9.46 10.45
CA ILE A 93 -0.86 8.80 9.51
C ILE A 93 -2.29 9.40 9.55
N PHE A 94 -2.58 10.20 10.56
CA PHE A 94 -3.85 10.91 10.73
C PHE A 94 -3.88 12.28 10.05
N ASP A 95 -2.76 12.78 9.55
CA ASP A 95 -2.66 14.03 8.79
C ASP A 95 -3.19 13.83 7.35
N THR A 96 -4.45 13.44 7.24
CA THR A 96 -5.08 13.00 6.00
C THR A 96 -4.98 14.02 4.88
N LYS A 97 -5.23 15.30 5.19
CA LYS A 97 -5.13 16.40 4.20
C LYS A 97 -3.73 16.53 3.62
N LYS A 98 -2.71 16.48 4.47
CA LYS A 98 -1.32 16.62 4.04
C LYS A 98 -0.85 15.41 3.22
N LEU A 99 -1.32 14.21 3.57
CA LEU A 99 -1.09 13.00 2.78
C LEU A 99 -1.76 13.09 1.40
N GLU A 100 -2.99 13.61 1.34
CA GLU A 100 -3.71 13.84 0.09
C GLU A 100 -2.98 14.88 -0.79
N GLU A 101 -2.51 15.98 -0.22
CA GLU A 101 -1.76 17.03 -0.92
C GLU A 101 -0.48 16.45 -1.55
N ILE A 102 0.37 15.78 -0.76
CA ILE A 102 1.64 15.21 -1.23
C ILE A 102 1.43 14.21 -2.36
N ILE A 103 0.48 13.30 -2.20
CA ILE A 103 0.23 12.30 -3.23
C ILE A 103 -0.47 12.92 -4.44
N SER A 104 -1.35 13.90 -4.28
CA SER A 104 -1.97 14.62 -5.41
C SER A 104 -0.93 15.38 -6.23
N GLU A 105 0.05 16.02 -5.61
CA GLU A 105 1.18 16.68 -6.31
C GLU A 105 1.97 15.65 -7.13
N PHE A 106 2.37 14.54 -6.52
CA PHE A 106 3.08 13.48 -7.22
C PHE A 106 2.27 12.88 -8.38
N LEU A 107 0.96 12.71 -8.21
CA LEU A 107 0.07 12.25 -9.27
C LEU A 107 -0.01 13.26 -10.43
N ALA A 108 -0.11 14.55 -10.11
CA ALA A 108 -0.17 15.63 -11.10
C ALA A 108 1.13 15.71 -11.93
N GLU A 109 2.30 15.54 -11.31
CA GLU A 109 3.60 15.42 -11.99
C GLU A 109 3.64 14.25 -12.99
N ASN A 110 2.79 13.23 -12.80
CA ASN A 110 2.63 12.08 -13.68
C ASN A 110 1.36 12.13 -14.54
N ASN A 111 0.83 13.33 -14.81
CA ASN A 111 -0.35 13.59 -15.64
C ASN A 111 -1.65 12.93 -15.15
N PHE A 112 -1.78 12.72 -13.84
CA PHE A 112 -3.00 12.20 -13.24
C PHE A 112 -3.64 13.24 -12.31
N HIS A 113 -4.80 13.79 -12.72
CA HIS A 113 -5.44 14.95 -12.07
C HIS A 113 -6.79 14.63 -11.40
N LYS A 114 -7.07 13.34 -11.16
CA LYS A 114 -8.30 12.97 -10.46
C LYS A 114 -8.16 13.26 -8.96
N LYS A 115 -9.23 13.76 -8.37
CA LYS A 115 -9.32 13.94 -6.91
C LYS A 115 -9.17 12.61 -6.21
N ILE A 116 -8.46 12.62 -5.10
CA ILE A 116 -8.27 11.47 -4.22
C ILE A 116 -8.67 11.83 -2.79
N SER A 117 -9.02 10.83 -2.01
CA SER A 117 -9.26 10.94 -0.57
C SER A 117 -8.51 9.86 0.16
N PHE A 118 -7.78 10.21 1.22
CA PHE A 118 -7.07 9.25 2.04
C PHE A 118 -8.01 8.63 3.07
N LEU A 119 -8.08 7.31 3.06
CA LEU A 119 -8.89 6.53 3.99
C LEU A 119 -7.98 5.82 4.98
N ASN A 120 -8.16 6.14 6.26
CA ASN A 120 -7.54 5.43 7.38
C ASN A 120 -8.58 5.26 8.49
N PRO A 121 -9.22 4.10 8.60
CA PRO A 121 -10.24 3.84 9.61
C PRO A 121 -9.71 3.81 11.04
N ASN A 122 -8.40 3.67 11.22
CA ASN A 122 -7.76 3.47 12.52
C ASN A 122 -8.42 2.34 13.34
N HIS A 123 -8.70 1.23 12.67
CA HIS A 123 -9.38 0.09 13.28
C HIS A 123 -8.64 -1.20 12.89
N PRO A 124 -8.32 -2.08 13.86
CA PRO A 124 -7.47 -3.25 13.61
C PRO A 124 -8.09 -4.28 12.65
N ASP A 125 -9.41 -4.34 12.58
CA ASP A 125 -10.13 -5.29 11.74
C ASP A 125 -10.49 -4.76 10.35
N ILE A 126 -10.21 -3.49 10.08
CA ILE A 126 -10.46 -2.88 8.78
C ILE A 126 -9.15 -2.74 8.02
N SER A 127 -9.09 -3.33 6.84
CA SER A 127 -7.95 -3.25 5.93
C SER A 127 -8.41 -3.27 4.47
N PHE A 128 -7.62 -2.67 3.60
CA PHE A 128 -7.96 -2.47 2.19
C PHE A 128 -7.38 -3.58 1.29
N HIS A 129 -7.66 -4.83 1.62
CA HIS A 129 -7.23 -5.98 0.82
C HIS A 129 -7.91 -6.03 -0.56
N ASP A 130 -7.30 -6.76 -1.49
CA ASP A 130 -7.83 -6.92 -2.85
C ASP A 130 -9.03 -7.87 -2.89
N THR A 131 -9.14 -8.77 -1.93
CA THR A 131 -10.27 -9.69 -1.76
C THR A 131 -11.06 -9.34 -0.52
N LYS A 132 -12.34 -9.73 -0.50
CA LYS A 132 -13.25 -9.51 0.62
C LYS A 132 -12.76 -10.20 1.90
N ASP A 133 -12.19 -11.38 1.73
CA ASP A 133 -11.78 -12.22 2.87
C ASP A 133 -10.43 -11.75 3.45
N GLY A 134 -9.70 -10.91 2.70
CA GLY A 134 -8.38 -10.44 3.10
C GLY A 134 -7.40 -11.60 3.23
N GLY A 135 -6.32 -11.40 3.94
CA GLY A 135 -5.45 -12.48 4.33
C GLY A 135 -4.00 -12.28 3.96
N ILE A 136 -3.24 -13.33 4.24
CA ILE A 136 -1.80 -13.38 4.00
C ILE A 136 -1.56 -14.18 2.73
N SER A 137 -0.82 -13.60 1.78
CA SER A 137 -0.36 -14.32 0.59
C SER A 137 0.95 -15.03 0.88
N LEU A 138 1.04 -16.29 0.49
CA LEU A 138 2.27 -17.09 0.56
C LEU A 138 2.76 -17.38 -0.85
N HIS A 139 4.03 -17.11 -1.11
CA HIS A 139 4.70 -17.40 -2.37
C HIS A 139 5.92 -18.28 -2.13
N SER A 140 6.16 -19.24 -3.03
CA SER A 140 7.39 -20.03 -2.98
C SER A 140 8.54 -19.30 -3.67
N LEU A 141 9.77 -19.46 -3.16
CA LEU A 141 10.95 -18.91 -3.84
C LEU A 141 11.18 -19.53 -5.23
N SER A 142 10.75 -20.76 -5.43
CA SER A 142 10.84 -21.40 -6.75
C SER A 142 9.95 -20.68 -7.78
N SER A 143 8.71 -20.35 -7.41
CA SER A 143 7.81 -19.58 -8.28
C SER A 143 8.33 -18.16 -8.54
N GLU A 144 8.92 -17.50 -7.52
CA GLU A 144 9.55 -16.17 -7.68
C GLU A 144 10.72 -16.26 -8.70
N ASN A 145 11.56 -17.28 -8.58
CA ASN A 145 12.69 -17.48 -9.49
C ASN A 145 12.27 -17.81 -10.92
N GLU A 146 11.21 -18.61 -11.10
CA GLU A 146 10.66 -18.95 -12.40
C GLU A 146 10.11 -17.71 -13.12
N ILE A 147 9.35 -16.87 -12.42
CA ILE A 147 8.85 -15.61 -12.98
C ILE A 147 10.02 -14.69 -13.37
N ASN A 148 11.02 -14.54 -12.52
CA ASN A 148 12.18 -13.69 -12.80
C ASN A 148 13.03 -14.19 -13.97
N SER A 149 13.15 -15.51 -14.19
CA SER A 149 13.83 -16.05 -15.35
C SER A 149 13.06 -15.73 -16.65
N ASN A 150 11.74 -15.96 -16.64
CA ASN A 150 10.89 -15.71 -17.80
C ASN A 150 10.83 -14.21 -18.19
N LEU A 151 10.91 -13.29 -17.21
CA LEU A 151 10.97 -11.84 -17.48
C LEU A 151 12.29 -11.43 -18.13
N ARG A 152 13.42 -12.04 -17.77
CA ARG A 152 14.73 -11.76 -18.39
C ARG A 152 14.79 -12.21 -19.84
N ASP A 153 14.07 -13.26 -20.20
CA ASP A 153 14.01 -13.78 -21.57
C ASP A 153 13.16 -12.90 -22.51
N ILE A 154 12.36 -11.99 -21.98
CA ILE A 154 11.54 -11.05 -22.76
C ILE A 154 12.31 -9.75 -23.08
N ASP A 155 13.26 -9.37 -22.25
CA ASP A 155 14.08 -8.14 -22.40
C ASP A 155 15.41 -8.39 -23.18
N GLY A 156 15.62 -9.58 -23.72
CA GLY A 156 16.81 -10.03 -24.46
C GLY A 156 16.79 -9.80 -25.98
#